data_3c3fae238906774914d07ad3008e9ab6
#
_entry.id   3c3fae238906774914d07ad3008e9ab6
#
_cell.length_a   1.000
_cell.length_b   1.000
_cell.length_c   1.000
_cell.angle_alpha   90.00
_cell.angle_beta   90.00
_cell.angle_gamma   90.00
#
_symmetry.space_group_name_H-M   'P 1'
#
loop_
_entity.id
_entity.type
_entity.pdbx_description
1 polymer ?
#
loop_
_entity_poly.entity_id
_entity_poly.type
_entity_poly.pdbx_seq_one_letter_code
_entity_poly.pdbx_strand_id
1 'polypeptide(L)'
;MTSPRLITDGRYILSMLELTPEFIKDFSVYLSTDRGLANATIWQRCMWLKGVVLRAHYNGKIPRNPFAQFHISPNCKEREFLTEDELKAVVTHEFEDDNLAFVRDIFVFVCFTALSFIDVKELTTDNIVDINGDKWIIGHRHKTGIPFQVKLMDVPLQIIDRYKHLQEDKLVFGKMNYWSMCKKLKKVMEACGIEKQISFHCGRHSFATLALSKGMPIESVSRVLGHTNIVTTQIYAKITSQKLNADLTMLGDKLNASFSNIKIA
;
A
#
# COMPACT_ATOMS: atom_id res chain seq x y z
N MET A 1 15.29 1.92 42.27
CA MET A 1 14.11 1.46 41.51
C MET A 1 12.87 1.96 42.24
N THR A 2 12.29 3.06 41.78
CA THR A 2 11.04 3.57 42.34
C THR A 2 9.89 2.80 41.72
N SER A 3 9.23 1.96 42.52
CA SER A 3 8.07 1.18 42.12
C SER A 3 6.96 2.09 41.55
N PRO A 4 6.30 1.72 40.45
CA PRO A 4 5.15 2.47 39.94
C PRO A 4 4.06 2.50 41.01
N ARG A 5 3.53 3.70 41.27
CA ARG A 5 2.47 3.87 42.25
C ARG A 5 1.18 3.22 41.75
N LEU A 6 0.67 2.28 42.50
CA LEU A 6 -0.66 1.68 42.31
C LEU A 6 -1.75 2.73 42.60
N ILE A 7 -2.66 2.92 41.68
CA ILE A 7 -3.93 3.61 41.95
C ILE A 7 -5.04 2.56 42.12
N THR A 8 -6.04 2.91 42.87
CA THR A 8 -7.12 2.10 43.49
C THR A 8 -7.89 1.15 42.57
N ASP A 9 -7.62 1.10 41.27
CA ASP A 9 -8.28 0.22 40.28
C ASP A 9 -7.31 -0.75 39.58
N GLY A 10 -6.15 -1.08 40.17
CA GLY A 10 -5.17 -1.97 39.58
C GLY A 10 -4.45 -1.40 38.34
N ARG A 11 -4.58 -0.11 38.08
CA ARG A 11 -3.88 0.59 37.01
C ARG A 11 -2.61 1.22 37.53
N TYR A 12 -1.52 1.07 36.80
CA TYR A 12 -0.26 1.78 37.07
C TYR A 12 -0.29 3.13 36.36
N ILE A 13 -0.07 4.21 37.13
CA ILE A 13 0.20 5.54 36.55
C ILE A 13 1.69 5.81 36.65
N LEU A 14 2.29 6.08 35.52
CA LEU A 14 3.65 6.55 35.40
C LEU A 14 3.62 8.07 35.17
N SER A 15 4.33 8.82 36.02
CA SER A 15 4.51 10.25 35.80
C SER A 15 5.39 10.47 34.55
N MET A 16 5.06 11.49 33.75
CA MET A 16 5.92 11.85 32.61
C MET A 16 7.32 12.31 33.05
N LEU A 17 7.49 12.73 34.29
CA LEU A 17 8.79 13.09 34.87
C LEU A 17 9.68 11.88 35.16
N GLU A 18 9.09 10.67 35.22
CA GLU A 18 9.80 9.40 35.45
C GLU A 18 10.25 8.75 34.11
N LEU A 19 9.85 9.32 32.97
CA LEU A 19 10.27 8.84 31.66
C LEU A 19 11.73 9.22 31.39
N THR A 20 12.64 8.29 31.63
CA THR A 20 14.06 8.44 31.31
C THR A 20 14.40 7.81 29.94
N PRO A 21 15.56 8.11 29.35
CA PRO A 21 16.03 7.41 28.14
C PRO A 21 16.13 5.89 28.36
N GLU A 22 16.56 5.44 29.54
CA GLU A 22 16.61 4.03 29.93
C GLU A 22 15.21 3.41 29.91
N PHE A 23 14.23 4.09 30.51
CA PHE A 23 12.83 3.62 30.49
C PHE A 23 12.34 3.38 29.06
N ILE A 24 12.63 4.31 28.13
CA ILE A 24 12.20 4.16 26.72
C ILE A 24 12.86 2.95 26.08
N LYS A 25 14.12 2.71 26.35
CA LYS A 25 14.86 1.53 25.88
C LYS A 25 14.26 0.25 26.44
N ASP A 26 14.07 0.18 27.78
CA ASP A 26 13.49 -0.97 28.46
C ASP A 26 12.06 -1.26 27.97
N PHE A 27 11.27 -0.22 27.72
CA PHE A 27 9.93 -0.35 27.14
C PHE A 27 9.98 -0.99 25.77
N SER A 28 10.94 -0.60 24.91
CA SER A 28 11.09 -1.21 23.59
C SER A 28 11.51 -2.68 23.68
N VAL A 29 12.38 -3.02 24.62
CA VAL A 29 12.81 -4.40 24.91
C VAL A 29 11.64 -5.23 25.42
N TYR A 30 10.89 -4.74 26.41
CA TYR A 30 9.67 -5.39 26.91
C TYR A 30 8.66 -5.70 25.81
N LEU A 31 8.42 -4.74 24.89
CA LEU A 31 7.53 -4.96 23.77
C LEU A 31 8.02 -6.07 22.83
N SER A 32 9.35 -6.23 22.71
CA SER A 32 9.97 -7.28 21.89
C SER A 32 9.94 -8.64 22.58
N THR A 33 10.45 -8.72 23.83
CA THR A 33 10.66 -9.98 24.54
C THR A 33 9.40 -10.52 25.18
N ASP A 34 8.74 -9.72 26.00
CA ASP A 34 7.62 -10.18 26.82
C ASP A 34 6.29 -10.19 26.04
N ARG A 35 6.14 -9.23 25.11
CA ARG A 35 4.95 -9.12 24.28
C ARG A 35 5.10 -9.74 22.89
N GLY A 36 6.31 -10.13 22.47
CA GLY A 36 6.58 -10.78 21.19
C GLY A 36 6.17 -9.94 19.97
N LEU A 37 6.16 -8.60 20.08
CA LEU A 37 5.68 -7.75 19.00
C LEU A 37 6.71 -7.62 17.87
N ALA A 38 6.22 -7.55 16.63
CA ALA A 38 7.06 -7.27 15.48
C ALA A 38 7.67 -5.86 15.56
N ASN A 39 8.89 -5.69 15.02
CA ASN A 39 9.68 -4.46 15.12
C ASN A 39 8.93 -3.21 14.61
N ALA A 40 8.17 -3.34 13.51
CA ALA A 40 7.34 -2.26 13.00
C ALA A 40 6.24 -1.81 13.99
N THR A 41 5.67 -2.76 14.75
CA THR A 41 4.68 -2.48 15.79
C THR A 41 5.33 -1.79 17.00
N ILE A 42 6.52 -2.25 17.40
CA ILE A 42 7.32 -1.64 18.47
C ILE A 42 7.64 -0.19 18.09
N TRP A 43 8.17 0.02 16.88
CA TRP A 43 8.44 1.35 16.35
C TRP A 43 7.20 2.25 16.43
N GLN A 44 6.06 1.79 15.96
CA GLN A 44 4.81 2.54 15.97
C GLN A 44 4.40 2.95 17.40
N ARG A 45 4.47 2.02 18.36
CA ARG A 45 4.16 2.26 19.77
C ARG A 45 5.11 3.30 20.37
N CYS A 46 6.41 3.15 20.13
CA CYS A 46 7.41 4.12 20.59
C CYS A 46 7.20 5.51 19.96
N MET A 47 6.81 5.58 18.67
CA MET A 47 6.54 6.87 18.01
C MET A 47 5.27 7.55 18.56
N TRP A 48 4.22 6.80 18.90
CA TRP A 48 3.06 7.37 19.59
C TRP A 48 3.42 7.95 20.95
N LEU A 49 4.16 7.19 21.76
CA LEU A 49 4.66 7.67 23.04
C LEU A 49 5.55 8.92 22.87
N LYS A 50 6.46 8.90 21.92
CA LYS A 50 7.31 10.05 21.55
C LYS A 50 6.46 11.29 21.23
N GLY A 51 5.39 11.15 20.46
CA GLY A 51 4.51 12.26 20.11
C GLY A 51 3.87 12.92 21.34
N VAL A 52 3.42 12.12 22.31
CA VAL A 52 2.85 12.61 23.58
C VAL A 52 3.92 13.31 24.43
N VAL A 53 5.08 12.69 24.57
CA VAL A 53 6.21 13.20 25.38
C VAL A 53 6.76 14.50 24.78
N LEU A 54 6.94 14.59 23.46
CA LEU A 54 7.37 15.82 22.81
C LEU A 54 6.39 16.98 23.04
N ARG A 55 5.08 16.70 22.97
CA ARG A 55 4.06 17.72 23.27
C ARG A 55 4.17 18.21 24.70
N ALA A 56 4.39 17.30 25.67
CA ALA A 56 4.61 17.68 27.07
C ALA A 56 5.88 18.50 27.25
N HIS A 57 6.96 18.15 26.55
CA HIS A 57 8.22 18.90 26.59
C HIS A 57 8.07 20.32 26.02
N TYR A 58 7.48 20.48 24.84
CA TYR A 58 7.26 21.80 24.23
C TYR A 58 6.32 22.69 25.04
N ASN A 59 5.39 22.08 25.80
CA ASN A 59 4.52 22.81 26.73
C ASN A 59 5.16 23.05 28.11
N GLY A 60 6.45 22.81 28.30
CA GLY A 60 7.17 23.03 29.55
C GLY A 60 6.78 22.09 30.70
N LYS A 61 6.03 21.01 30.42
CA LYS A 61 5.59 20.03 31.43
C LYS A 61 6.72 19.11 31.90
N ILE A 62 7.70 18.86 31.03
CA ILE A 62 8.90 18.07 31.32
C ILE A 62 10.14 18.84 30.87
N PRO A 63 11.22 18.87 31.68
CA PRO A 63 12.41 19.69 31.38
C PRO A 63 13.29 19.11 30.30
N ARG A 64 13.28 17.78 30.13
CA ARG A 64 14.15 17.08 29.17
C ARG A 64 13.33 16.14 28.29
N ASN A 65 13.75 15.99 27.02
CA ASN A 65 13.17 15.03 26.09
C ASN A 65 13.86 13.67 26.24
N PRO A 66 13.20 12.64 26.79
CA PRO A 66 13.82 11.31 26.96
C PRO A 66 14.02 10.56 25.64
N PHE A 67 13.42 11.02 24.54
CA PHE A 67 13.59 10.47 23.19
C PHE A 67 14.72 11.13 22.39
N ALA A 68 15.49 12.07 22.98
CA ALA A 68 16.49 12.84 22.24
C ALA A 68 17.53 11.94 21.55
N GLN A 69 17.94 10.85 22.21
CA GLN A 69 18.93 9.87 21.69
C GLN A 69 18.31 8.52 21.32
N PHE A 70 16.96 8.42 21.32
CA PHE A 70 16.30 7.18 21.01
C PHE A 70 16.10 7.03 19.50
N HIS A 71 16.76 6.03 18.94
CA HIS A 71 16.65 5.67 17.53
C HIS A 71 16.17 4.24 17.41
N ILE A 72 15.08 4.03 16.72
CA ILE A 72 14.55 2.74 16.35
C ILE A 72 14.08 2.81 14.90
N SER A 73 14.48 1.82 14.12
CA SER A 73 14.03 1.68 12.74
C SER A 73 12.83 0.71 12.67
N PRO A 74 11.81 0.98 11.88
CA PRO A 74 10.68 0.06 11.74
C PRO A 74 11.05 -1.29 11.11
N ASN A 75 12.23 -1.43 10.48
CA ASN A 75 12.67 -2.64 9.76
C ASN A 75 11.49 -3.33 9.05
N CYS A 76 10.76 -2.57 8.24
CA CYS A 76 9.65 -3.11 7.47
C CYS A 76 10.21 -4.08 6.43
N LYS A 77 9.72 -5.32 6.42
CA LYS A 77 9.94 -6.22 5.29
C LYS A 77 9.42 -5.55 4.02
N GLU A 78 10.15 -5.69 2.94
CA GLU A 78 9.66 -5.27 1.63
C GLU A 78 8.35 -5.99 1.35
N ARG A 79 7.37 -5.24 0.87
CA ARG A 79 6.09 -5.82 0.54
C ARG A 79 6.20 -6.56 -0.78
N GLU A 80 5.60 -7.73 -0.82
CA GLU A 80 5.57 -8.55 -1.99
C GLU A 80 4.64 -7.95 -3.06
N PHE A 81 4.95 -8.24 -4.31
CA PHE A 81 4.13 -7.88 -5.46
C PHE A 81 4.23 -9.00 -6.51
N LEU A 82 3.27 -9.07 -7.40
CA LEU A 82 3.30 -9.99 -8.52
C LEU A 82 4.13 -9.42 -9.67
N THR A 83 4.99 -10.25 -10.26
CA THR A 83 5.60 -9.98 -11.55
C THR A 83 4.54 -10.03 -12.66
N GLU A 84 4.89 -9.61 -13.87
CA GLU A 84 3.98 -9.67 -15.00
C GLU A 84 3.55 -11.11 -15.32
N ASP A 85 4.48 -12.07 -15.26
CA ASP A 85 4.20 -13.47 -15.53
C ASP A 85 3.34 -14.12 -14.45
N GLU A 86 3.60 -13.81 -13.17
CA GLU A 86 2.74 -14.24 -12.06
C GLU A 86 1.33 -13.65 -12.19
N LEU A 87 1.21 -12.37 -12.56
CA LEU A 87 -0.10 -11.76 -12.79
C LEU A 87 -0.83 -12.41 -13.96
N LYS A 88 -0.12 -12.72 -15.07
CA LYS A 88 -0.69 -13.48 -16.19
C LYS A 88 -1.20 -14.84 -15.74
N ALA A 89 -0.41 -15.58 -14.96
CA ALA A 89 -0.83 -16.86 -14.41
C ALA A 89 -2.12 -16.75 -13.59
N VAL A 90 -2.24 -15.71 -12.74
CA VAL A 90 -3.46 -15.45 -11.96
C VAL A 90 -4.65 -15.12 -12.87
N VAL A 91 -4.46 -14.28 -13.88
CA VAL A 91 -5.53 -13.86 -14.80
C VAL A 91 -6.08 -15.02 -15.61
N THR A 92 -5.20 -15.93 -16.07
CA THR A 92 -5.57 -17.02 -16.97
C THR A 92 -5.99 -18.30 -16.26
N HIS A 93 -5.76 -18.41 -14.95
CA HIS A 93 -6.13 -19.61 -14.19
C HIS A 93 -7.65 -19.77 -14.09
N GLU A 94 -8.16 -20.92 -14.49
CA GLU A 94 -9.58 -21.25 -14.41
C GLU A 94 -9.89 -21.91 -13.05
N PHE A 95 -10.96 -21.48 -12.41
CA PHE A 95 -11.46 -22.03 -11.15
C PHE A 95 -12.84 -22.62 -11.36
N GLU A 96 -13.06 -23.86 -10.89
CA GLU A 96 -14.39 -24.47 -10.84
C GLU A 96 -15.26 -23.84 -9.73
N ASP A 97 -14.64 -23.36 -8.64
CA ASP A 97 -15.32 -22.66 -7.55
C ASP A 97 -15.52 -21.18 -7.92
N ASP A 98 -16.76 -20.79 -8.19
CA ASP A 98 -17.16 -19.41 -8.51
C ASP A 98 -16.71 -18.41 -7.46
N ASN A 99 -16.62 -18.81 -6.19
CA ASN A 99 -16.13 -17.92 -5.15
C ASN A 99 -14.63 -17.68 -5.24
N LEU A 100 -13.84 -18.66 -5.67
CA LEU A 100 -12.40 -18.47 -5.91
C LEU A 100 -12.20 -17.65 -7.18
N ALA A 101 -12.97 -17.91 -8.23
CA ALA A 101 -12.98 -17.11 -9.45
C ALA A 101 -13.30 -15.64 -9.15
N PHE A 102 -14.32 -15.38 -8.33
CA PHE A 102 -14.68 -14.03 -7.90
C PHE A 102 -13.54 -13.34 -7.15
N VAL A 103 -12.92 -14.03 -6.19
CA VAL A 103 -11.79 -13.47 -5.41
C VAL A 103 -10.59 -13.17 -6.29
N ARG A 104 -10.26 -14.06 -7.25
CA ARG A 104 -9.25 -13.86 -8.27
C ARG A 104 -9.53 -12.60 -9.07
N ASP A 105 -10.75 -12.45 -9.58
CA ASP A 105 -11.15 -11.33 -10.40
C ASP A 105 -11.11 -9.99 -9.65
N ILE A 106 -11.58 -9.96 -8.39
CA ILE A 106 -11.44 -8.77 -7.55
C ILE A 106 -9.96 -8.41 -7.28
N PHE A 107 -9.10 -9.41 -7.08
CA PHE A 107 -7.67 -9.17 -6.91
C PHE A 107 -7.04 -8.64 -8.22
N VAL A 108 -7.37 -9.21 -9.36
CA VAL A 108 -6.95 -8.74 -10.69
C VAL A 108 -7.44 -7.30 -10.91
N PHE A 109 -8.69 -7.01 -10.57
CA PHE A 109 -9.24 -5.66 -10.65
C PHE A 109 -8.40 -4.66 -9.84
N VAL A 110 -7.97 -5.02 -8.61
CA VAL A 110 -7.05 -4.21 -7.81
C VAL A 110 -5.69 -4.03 -8.51
N CYS A 111 -5.16 -5.08 -9.14
CA CYS A 111 -3.89 -5.02 -9.88
C CYS A 111 -3.92 -4.10 -11.10
N PHE A 112 -5.08 -3.85 -11.67
CA PHE A 112 -5.25 -2.98 -12.84
C PHE A 112 -5.75 -1.57 -12.52
N THR A 113 -6.35 -1.36 -11.35
CA THR A 113 -6.93 -0.06 -10.95
C THR A 113 -6.18 0.62 -9.83
N ALA A 114 -5.30 -0.09 -9.14
CA ALA A 114 -4.62 0.39 -7.92
C ALA A 114 -5.58 0.81 -6.79
N LEU A 115 -6.85 0.45 -6.85
CA LEU A 115 -7.79 0.71 -5.77
C LEU A 115 -7.44 -0.12 -4.53
N SER A 116 -7.68 0.41 -3.34
CA SER A 116 -7.60 -0.42 -2.14
C SER A 116 -8.83 -1.34 -2.07
N PHE A 117 -8.74 -2.42 -1.30
CA PHE A 117 -9.88 -3.33 -1.14
C PHE A 117 -11.14 -2.60 -0.65
N ILE A 118 -11.00 -1.65 0.26
CA ILE A 118 -12.14 -0.89 0.77
C ILE A 118 -12.74 0.02 -0.32
N ASP A 119 -11.91 0.65 -1.16
CA ASP A 119 -12.38 1.47 -2.28
C ASP A 119 -13.13 0.60 -3.32
N VAL A 120 -12.68 -0.66 -3.55
CA VAL A 120 -13.38 -1.61 -4.44
C VAL A 120 -14.68 -2.10 -3.80
N LYS A 121 -14.67 -2.38 -2.49
CA LYS A 121 -15.86 -2.82 -1.75
C LYS A 121 -16.98 -1.78 -1.77
N GLU A 122 -16.61 -0.50 -1.74
CA GLU A 122 -17.55 0.62 -1.71
C GLU A 122 -17.77 1.25 -3.10
N LEU A 123 -17.18 0.66 -4.15
CA LEU A 123 -17.33 1.15 -5.51
C LEU A 123 -18.78 1.01 -5.97
N THR A 124 -19.35 2.14 -6.38
CA THR A 124 -20.73 2.20 -6.91
C THR A 124 -20.72 2.44 -8.42
N THR A 125 -21.84 2.15 -9.05
CA THR A 125 -22.06 2.46 -10.47
C THR A 125 -21.98 3.97 -10.75
N ASP A 126 -22.30 4.82 -9.77
CA ASP A 126 -22.20 6.28 -9.88
C ASP A 126 -20.74 6.76 -9.97
N ASN A 127 -19.78 5.94 -9.51
CA ASN A 127 -18.35 6.23 -9.65
C ASN A 127 -17.80 5.95 -11.06
N ILE A 128 -18.55 5.21 -11.89
CA ILE A 128 -18.11 4.83 -13.24
C ILE A 128 -18.72 5.83 -14.22
N VAL A 129 -17.87 6.69 -14.77
CA VAL A 129 -18.29 7.76 -15.69
C VAL A 129 -17.69 7.55 -17.08
N ASP A 130 -18.39 8.03 -18.11
CA ASP A 130 -17.90 8.07 -19.46
C ASP A 130 -17.27 9.44 -19.74
N ILE A 131 -16.02 9.42 -20.19
CA ILE A 131 -15.30 10.64 -20.61
C ILE A 131 -14.75 10.39 -22.01
N ASN A 132 -15.33 11.03 -22.99
CA ASN A 132 -14.92 10.94 -24.40
C ASN A 132 -14.91 9.49 -24.96
N GLY A 133 -15.85 8.66 -24.51
CA GLY A 133 -15.94 7.25 -24.93
C GLY A 133 -15.10 6.27 -24.09
N ASP A 134 -14.29 6.76 -23.17
CA ASP A 134 -13.54 5.96 -22.21
C ASP A 134 -14.27 5.89 -20.87
N LYS A 135 -14.28 4.71 -20.25
CA LYS A 135 -14.81 4.53 -18.90
C LYS A 135 -13.75 4.84 -17.85
N TRP A 136 -14.11 5.66 -16.87
CA TRP A 136 -13.26 6.06 -15.76
C TRP A 136 -13.91 5.75 -14.43
N ILE A 137 -13.12 5.40 -13.44
CA ILE A 137 -13.54 5.42 -12.04
C ILE A 137 -13.10 6.75 -11.44
N ILE A 138 -14.05 7.51 -10.91
CA ILE A 138 -13.80 8.76 -10.20
C ILE A 138 -14.40 8.67 -8.80
N GLY A 139 -13.59 9.01 -7.79
CA GLY A 139 -14.02 8.93 -6.40
C GLY A 139 -13.02 9.54 -5.44
N HIS A 140 -13.23 9.27 -4.16
CA HIS A 140 -12.34 9.70 -3.08
C HIS A 140 -11.87 8.49 -2.29
N ARG A 141 -10.60 8.47 -1.89
CA ARG A 141 -10.05 7.38 -1.07
C ARG A 141 -10.78 7.33 0.27
N HIS A 142 -11.35 6.18 0.62
CA HIS A 142 -12.07 5.99 1.88
C HIS A 142 -11.26 6.44 3.11
N LYS A 143 -9.97 6.10 3.16
CA LYS A 143 -9.11 6.38 4.33
C LYS A 143 -8.66 7.84 4.44
N THR A 144 -8.49 8.55 3.32
CA THR A 144 -7.80 9.86 3.30
C THR A 144 -8.62 10.98 2.69
N GLY A 145 -9.77 10.66 2.06
CA GLY A 145 -10.57 11.62 1.33
C GLY A 145 -9.92 12.20 0.07
N ILE A 146 -8.74 11.68 -0.32
CA ILE A 146 -8.02 12.19 -1.50
C ILE A 146 -8.76 11.75 -2.76
N PRO A 147 -9.04 12.69 -3.69
CA PRO A 147 -9.65 12.34 -4.96
C PRO A 147 -8.73 11.44 -5.79
N PHE A 148 -9.32 10.50 -6.49
CA PHE A 148 -8.62 9.67 -7.47
C PHE A 148 -9.44 9.54 -8.75
N GLN A 149 -8.75 9.31 -9.84
CA GLN A 149 -9.35 8.96 -11.12
C GLN A 149 -8.49 7.89 -11.79
N VAL A 150 -9.15 6.87 -12.32
CA VAL A 150 -8.50 5.73 -12.98
C VAL A 150 -9.25 5.40 -14.25
N LYS A 151 -8.56 5.42 -15.39
CA LYS A 151 -9.12 4.92 -16.65
C LYS A 151 -9.25 3.40 -16.56
N LEU A 152 -10.41 2.88 -16.89
CA LEU A 152 -10.63 1.44 -16.97
C LEU A 152 -10.04 0.89 -18.27
N MET A 153 -9.12 -0.06 -18.11
CA MET A 153 -8.59 -0.89 -19.20
C MET A 153 -9.55 -2.05 -19.48
N ASP A 154 -9.32 -2.81 -20.55
CA ASP A 154 -10.20 -3.89 -20.97
C ASP A 154 -10.44 -4.96 -19.92
N VAL A 155 -9.40 -5.38 -19.18
CA VAL A 155 -9.54 -6.41 -18.12
C VAL A 155 -10.48 -5.98 -17.00
N PRO A 156 -10.34 -4.80 -16.38
CA PRO A 156 -11.32 -4.29 -15.42
C PRO A 156 -12.73 -4.17 -15.98
N LEU A 157 -12.90 -3.77 -17.23
CA LEU A 157 -14.21 -3.66 -17.87
C LEU A 157 -14.88 -5.03 -18.01
N GLN A 158 -14.14 -6.05 -18.45
CA GLN A 158 -14.63 -7.43 -18.52
C GLN A 158 -15.05 -7.97 -17.16
N ILE A 159 -14.26 -7.63 -16.09
CA ILE A 159 -14.60 -8.05 -14.73
C ILE A 159 -15.89 -7.37 -14.27
N ILE A 160 -16.06 -6.07 -14.48
CA ILE A 160 -17.31 -5.36 -14.13
C ILE A 160 -18.52 -5.98 -14.85
N ASP A 161 -18.38 -6.26 -16.14
CA ASP A 161 -19.47 -6.85 -16.94
C ASP A 161 -19.83 -8.26 -16.48
N ARG A 162 -18.83 -9.09 -16.15
CA ARG A 162 -19.01 -10.45 -15.61
C ARG A 162 -19.87 -10.46 -14.35
N TYR A 163 -19.66 -9.50 -13.44
CA TYR A 163 -20.32 -9.45 -12.13
C TYR A 163 -21.50 -8.45 -12.07
N LYS A 164 -21.98 -8.01 -13.21
CA LYS A 164 -23.12 -7.08 -13.32
C LYS A 164 -24.39 -7.59 -12.63
N HIS A 165 -24.57 -8.91 -12.60
CA HIS A 165 -25.70 -9.58 -11.92
C HIS A 165 -25.63 -9.50 -10.38
N LEU A 166 -24.45 -9.18 -9.80
CA LEU A 166 -24.26 -9.01 -8.36
C LEU A 166 -24.51 -7.57 -7.88
N GLN A 167 -24.81 -6.65 -8.79
CA GLN A 167 -25.05 -5.25 -8.45
C GLN A 167 -26.28 -5.13 -7.56
N GLU A 168 -26.08 -4.78 -6.31
CA GLU A 168 -27.09 -4.53 -5.31
C GLU A 168 -26.77 -3.20 -4.61
N ASP A 169 -27.77 -2.40 -4.29
CA ASP A 169 -27.59 -1.09 -3.64
C ASP A 169 -26.59 -0.17 -4.40
N LYS A 170 -26.56 -0.24 -5.74
CA LYS A 170 -25.59 0.41 -6.63
C LYS A 170 -24.14 -0.09 -6.50
N LEU A 171 -23.81 -1.01 -5.60
CA LEU A 171 -22.47 -1.58 -5.48
C LEU A 171 -22.13 -2.37 -6.74
N VAL A 172 -20.93 -2.11 -7.32
CA VAL A 172 -20.48 -2.76 -8.56
C VAL A 172 -20.27 -4.26 -8.37
N PHE A 173 -19.76 -4.68 -7.22
CA PHE A 173 -19.42 -6.08 -6.92
C PHE A 173 -20.25 -6.65 -5.76
N GLY A 174 -21.35 -6.01 -5.37
CA GLY A 174 -22.16 -6.43 -4.24
C GLY A 174 -21.44 -6.37 -2.89
N LYS A 175 -21.97 -7.07 -1.90
CA LYS A 175 -21.44 -7.04 -0.53
C LYS A 175 -20.27 -8.02 -0.36
N MET A 176 -19.10 -7.53 0.07
CA MET A 176 -17.89 -8.31 0.29
C MET A 176 -17.43 -8.31 1.74
N ASN A 177 -16.99 -9.48 2.23
CA ASN A 177 -16.35 -9.61 3.56
C ASN A 177 -14.84 -9.73 3.41
N TYR A 178 -14.09 -8.78 3.97
CA TYR A 178 -12.63 -8.70 3.83
C TYR A 178 -11.90 -9.97 4.29
N TRP A 179 -12.25 -10.48 5.48
CA TRP A 179 -11.56 -11.66 6.04
C TRP A 179 -11.79 -12.92 5.22
N SER A 180 -13.03 -13.13 4.75
CA SER A 180 -13.34 -14.23 3.84
C SER A 180 -12.57 -14.12 2.52
N MET A 181 -12.54 -12.92 1.94
CA MET A 181 -11.81 -12.63 0.70
C MET A 181 -10.30 -12.88 0.86
N CYS A 182 -9.68 -12.42 1.97
CA CYS A 182 -8.27 -12.68 2.25
C CYS A 182 -7.95 -14.17 2.39
N LYS A 183 -8.81 -14.93 3.08
CA LYS A 183 -8.62 -16.38 3.23
C LYS A 183 -8.69 -17.11 1.89
N LYS A 184 -9.64 -16.72 1.02
CA LYS A 184 -9.79 -17.30 -0.31
C LYS A 184 -8.66 -16.86 -1.26
N LEU A 185 -8.19 -15.60 -1.15
CA LEU A 185 -7.06 -15.11 -1.94
C LEU A 185 -5.79 -15.96 -1.75
N LYS A 186 -5.54 -16.42 -0.52
CA LYS A 186 -4.42 -17.35 -0.27
C LYS A 186 -4.56 -18.63 -1.08
N LYS A 187 -5.77 -19.22 -1.14
CA LYS A 187 -6.03 -20.41 -1.96
C LYS A 187 -5.87 -20.14 -3.46
N VAL A 188 -6.28 -18.96 -3.91
CA VAL A 188 -6.08 -18.51 -5.29
C VAL A 188 -4.59 -18.47 -5.63
N MET A 189 -3.75 -17.88 -4.77
CA MET A 189 -2.30 -17.83 -5.00
C MET A 189 -1.67 -19.23 -5.00
N GLU A 190 -2.05 -20.08 -4.05
CA GLU A 190 -1.59 -21.49 -3.98
C GLU A 190 -1.95 -22.27 -5.26
N ALA A 191 -3.17 -22.12 -5.77
CA ALA A 191 -3.61 -22.77 -7.01
C ALA A 191 -2.84 -22.27 -8.23
N CYS A 192 -2.44 -21.00 -8.25
CA CYS A 192 -1.63 -20.41 -9.32
C CYS A 192 -0.11 -20.68 -9.18
N GLY A 193 0.32 -21.47 -8.18
CA GLY A 193 1.74 -21.77 -7.95
C GLY A 193 2.55 -20.59 -7.39
N ILE A 194 1.89 -19.64 -6.73
CA ILE A 194 2.54 -18.44 -6.19
C ILE A 194 2.77 -18.64 -4.70
N GLU A 195 4.03 -18.78 -4.29
CA GLU A 195 4.44 -19.00 -2.89
C GLU A 195 4.48 -17.70 -2.05
N LYS A 196 4.44 -16.55 -2.72
CA LYS A 196 4.46 -15.23 -2.07
C LYS A 196 3.26 -15.00 -1.16
N GLN A 197 3.46 -14.27 -0.05
CA GLN A 197 2.38 -13.87 0.84
C GLN A 197 1.62 -12.67 0.27
N ILE A 198 0.73 -12.94 -0.67
CA ILE A 198 -0.05 -11.92 -1.36
C ILE A 198 -1.32 -11.56 -0.59
N SER A 199 -1.53 -10.26 -0.43
CA SER A 199 -2.75 -9.65 0.09
C SER A 199 -3.36 -8.72 -0.98
N PHE A 200 -4.61 -8.28 -0.79
CA PHE A 200 -5.19 -7.28 -1.70
C PHE A 200 -4.34 -6.01 -1.82
N HIS A 201 -3.63 -5.64 -0.76
CA HIS A 201 -2.73 -4.49 -0.81
C HIS A 201 -1.52 -4.73 -1.73
N CYS A 202 -1.07 -5.99 -1.86
CA CYS A 202 -0.02 -6.36 -2.81
C CYS A 202 -0.45 -6.16 -4.27
N GLY A 203 -1.74 -6.29 -4.59
CA GLY A 203 -2.26 -5.99 -5.92
C GLY A 203 -1.99 -4.53 -6.33
N ARG A 204 -2.18 -3.60 -5.40
CA ARG A 204 -1.84 -2.19 -5.62
C ARG A 204 -0.32 -1.97 -5.76
N HIS A 205 0.51 -2.75 -5.05
CA HIS A 205 1.97 -2.74 -5.24
C HIS A 205 2.35 -3.29 -6.61
N SER A 206 1.68 -4.37 -7.05
CA SER A 206 1.87 -4.94 -8.39
C SER A 206 1.53 -3.93 -9.48
N PHE A 207 0.40 -3.20 -9.36
CA PHE A 207 0.08 -2.10 -10.27
C PHE A 207 1.22 -1.08 -10.33
N ALA A 208 1.67 -0.57 -9.18
CA ALA A 208 2.69 0.48 -9.14
C ALA A 208 4.01 0.04 -9.79
N THR A 209 4.47 -1.17 -9.46
CA THR A 209 5.72 -1.72 -10.00
C THR A 209 5.61 -1.98 -11.50
N LEU A 210 4.51 -2.58 -11.96
CA LEU A 210 4.27 -2.86 -13.38
C LEU A 210 4.11 -1.56 -14.18
N ALA A 211 3.34 -0.58 -13.69
CA ALA A 211 3.16 0.69 -14.36
C ALA A 211 4.49 1.43 -14.56
N LEU A 212 5.33 1.49 -13.51
CA LEU A 212 6.67 2.09 -13.60
C LEU A 212 7.59 1.31 -14.55
N SER A 213 7.54 -0.02 -14.54
CA SER A 213 8.34 -0.86 -15.46
C SER A 213 7.93 -0.67 -16.91
N LYS A 214 6.66 -0.39 -17.18
CA LYS A 214 6.12 -0.08 -18.52
C LYS A 214 6.29 1.40 -18.93
N GLY A 215 7.00 2.20 -18.12
CA GLY A 215 7.34 3.57 -18.48
C GLY A 215 6.34 4.64 -18.04
N MET A 216 5.32 4.28 -17.25
CA MET A 216 4.43 5.31 -16.69
C MET A 216 5.21 6.22 -15.74
N PRO A 217 5.13 7.57 -15.88
CA PRO A 217 5.82 8.51 -15.00
C PRO A 217 5.42 8.31 -13.54
N ILE A 218 6.38 8.45 -12.62
CA ILE A 218 6.16 8.23 -11.19
C ILE A 218 5.11 9.19 -10.61
N GLU A 219 5.01 10.40 -11.14
CA GLU A 219 4.00 11.39 -10.76
C GLU A 219 2.59 10.91 -11.11
N SER A 220 2.44 10.33 -12.31
CA SER A 220 1.18 9.73 -12.75
C SER A 220 0.80 8.53 -11.91
N VAL A 221 1.76 7.64 -11.63
CA VAL A 221 1.55 6.49 -10.72
C VAL A 221 1.16 6.98 -9.32
N SER A 222 1.87 7.97 -8.77
CA SER A 222 1.57 8.57 -7.47
C SER A 222 0.15 9.12 -7.41
N ARG A 223 -0.31 9.77 -8.48
CA ARG A 223 -1.66 10.32 -8.58
C ARG A 223 -2.73 9.23 -8.64
N VAL A 224 -2.52 8.18 -9.43
CA VAL A 224 -3.42 7.01 -9.48
C VAL A 224 -3.48 6.32 -8.11
N LEU A 225 -2.34 6.20 -7.45
CA LEU A 225 -2.27 5.68 -6.08
C LEU A 225 -2.94 6.62 -5.04
N GLY A 226 -3.17 7.90 -5.33
CA GLY A 226 -3.67 8.87 -4.36
C GLY A 226 -2.67 9.12 -3.22
N HIS A 227 -1.38 9.16 -3.52
CA HIS A 227 -0.36 9.52 -2.56
C HIS A 227 -0.20 11.05 -2.52
N THR A 228 -0.24 11.63 -1.31
CA THR A 228 0.03 13.06 -1.10
C THR A 228 1.51 13.39 -1.19
N ASN A 229 2.38 12.41 -0.97
CA ASN A 229 3.82 12.56 -1.03
C ASN A 229 4.41 11.51 -1.99
N ILE A 230 5.10 11.98 -3.03
CA ILE A 230 5.71 11.14 -4.06
C ILE A 230 6.76 10.17 -3.49
N VAL A 231 7.40 10.53 -2.37
CA VAL A 231 8.35 9.66 -1.65
C VAL A 231 7.72 8.30 -1.30
N THR A 232 6.40 8.28 -1.04
CA THR A 232 5.66 7.03 -0.82
C THR A 232 5.63 6.15 -2.07
N THR A 233 5.72 6.74 -3.27
CA THR A 233 5.75 6.01 -4.55
C THR A 233 7.17 5.59 -4.94
N GLN A 234 8.20 6.31 -4.46
CA GLN A 234 9.61 5.99 -4.76
C GLN A 234 10.04 4.61 -4.28
N ILE A 235 9.36 4.02 -3.29
CA ILE A 235 9.62 2.64 -2.86
C ILE A 235 9.45 1.61 -3.99
N TYR A 236 8.63 1.93 -5.01
CA TYR A 236 8.43 1.09 -6.20
C TYR A 236 9.40 1.39 -7.33
N ALA A 237 10.05 2.56 -7.28
CA ALA A 237 10.94 3.03 -8.33
C ALA A 237 12.38 2.50 -8.15
N LYS A 238 12.52 1.20 -7.82
CA LYS A 238 13.85 0.56 -7.90
C LYS A 238 14.21 0.47 -9.38
N ILE A 239 15.00 1.46 -9.84
CA ILE A 239 15.51 1.47 -11.21
C ILE A 239 16.46 0.29 -11.34
N THR A 240 16.04 -0.74 -12.08
CA THR A 240 16.94 -1.81 -12.46
C THR A 240 17.91 -1.31 -13.53
N SER A 241 19.10 -1.89 -13.60
CA SER A 241 20.06 -1.58 -14.68
C SER A 241 19.44 -1.77 -16.08
N GLN A 242 18.55 -2.74 -16.24
CA GLN A 242 17.82 -2.96 -17.47
C GLN A 242 16.90 -1.78 -17.84
N LYS A 243 16.14 -1.25 -16.86
CA LYS A 243 15.28 -0.10 -17.12
C LYS A 243 16.10 1.15 -17.42
N LEU A 244 17.17 1.40 -16.69
CA LEU A 244 18.06 2.53 -16.96
C LEU A 244 18.65 2.43 -18.37
N ASN A 245 19.09 1.25 -18.79
CA ASN A 245 19.60 1.03 -20.14
C ASN A 245 18.52 1.28 -21.20
N ALA A 246 17.30 0.77 -21.01
CA ALA A 246 16.18 1.02 -21.93
C ALA A 246 15.84 2.52 -22.06
N ASP A 247 15.78 3.22 -20.92
CA ASP A 247 15.48 4.66 -20.89
C ASP A 247 16.59 5.48 -21.58
N LEU A 248 17.86 5.11 -21.37
CA LEU A 248 19.00 5.77 -22.06
C LEU A 248 19.04 5.44 -23.55
N THR A 249 18.70 4.23 -23.98
CA THR A 249 18.59 3.85 -25.39
C THR A 249 17.51 4.69 -26.07
N MET A 250 16.32 4.75 -25.48
CA MET A 250 15.21 5.54 -26.03
C MET A 250 15.56 7.04 -26.11
N LEU A 251 16.28 7.58 -25.12
CA LEU A 251 16.79 8.97 -25.14
C LEU A 251 17.80 9.15 -26.26
N GLY A 252 18.75 8.21 -26.38
CA GLY A 252 19.77 8.22 -27.42
C GLY A 252 19.15 8.22 -28.82
N ASP A 253 18.15 7.40 -29.08
CA ASP A 253 17.46 7.36 -30.38
C ASP A 253 16.78 8.70 -30.71
N LYS A 254 16.11 9.32 -29.73
CA LYS A 254 15.48 10.65 -29.90
C LYS A 254 16.51 11.74 -30.17
N LEU A 255 17.62 11.75 -29.41
CA LEU A 255 18.69 12.73 -29.63
C LEU A 255 19.38 12.52 -30.99
N ASN A 256 19.70 11.28 -31.35
CA ASN A 256 20.29 10.95 -32.62
C ASN A 256 19.41 11.42 -33.79
N ALA A 257 18.09 11.23 -33.69
CA ALA A 257 17.15 11.74 -34.71
C ALA A 257 17.17 13.27 -34.79
N SER A 258 17.25 13.96 -33.64
CA SER A 258 17.27 15.43 -33.58
C SER A 258 18.60 16.05 -34.05
N PHE A 259 19.71 15.32 -33.88
CA PHE A 259 21.06 15.81 -34.15
C PHE A 259 21.73 15.13 -35.35
N SER A 260 21.01 14.33 -36.14
CA SER A 260 21.54 13.54 -37.26
C SER A 260 22.26 14.36 -38.33
N ASN A 261 21.93 15.63 -38.47
CA ASN A 261 22.50 16.53 -39.50
C ASN A 261 23.55 17.51 -38.92
N ILE A 262 23.93 17.38 -37.65
CA ILE A 262 24.91 18.28 -37.02
C ILE A 262 26.28 17.65 -37.04
N LYS A 263 27.27 18.31 -37.65
CA LYS A 263 28.69 17.95 -37.57
C LYS A 263 29.31 18.67 -36.39
N ILE A 264 30.02 17.91 -35.56
CA ILE A 264 30.82 18.48 -34.48
C ILE A 264 31.97 19.27 -35.13
N ALA A 265 32.12 20.56 -34.75
CA ALA A 265 33.19 21.44 -35.25
C ALA A 265 34.54 21.05 -34.66
#